data_8ce7666f0440fd1d1a21e25b6201334b
#
_entry.id   8ce7666f0440fd1d1a21e25b6201334b
#
_cell.length_a   1.000
_cell.length_b   1.000
_cell.length_c   1.000
_cell.angle_alpha   90.00
_cell.angle_beta   90.00
_cell.angle_gamma   90.00
#
_symmetry.space_group_name_H-M   'P 1'
#
loop_
_entity.id
_entity.type
_entity.pdbx_description
1 polymer ?
#
loop_
_entity_poly.entity_id
_entity_poly.type
_entity_poly.pdbx_seq_one_letter_code
_entity_poly.pdbx_strand_id
1 'polypeptide(L)'
;MSSRPASQLFDAYFTSAPMRQVFSDQGRVQGMLDFEAGLARAEAAAGVIPRALVADIEAACRAELYDFDALAIAIGSAGNSAIPLVKALGKRIAASNAEAERYVHMGATSQDAMDSGLVLQLRAAIDLLERDLATLSRQLAAQAQRHAATPMAGRTWLQHATPVTLGMKIAGWLGAIDRHRPVSYTHLRAHETRHDI
;
A
#
# COMPACT_ATOMS: atom_id res chain seq x y z
N MET A 1 25.97 3.30 -8.91
CA MET A 1 25.88 3.80 -7.53
C MET A 1 24.45 4.24 -7.30
N SER A 2 23.68 3.49 -6.53
CA SER A 2 22.28 3.86 -6.21
C SER A 2 22.32 5.11 -5.32
N SER A 3 21.96 6.26 -5.85
CA SER A 3 21.74 7.45 -5.03
C SER A 3 20.47 7.22 -4.20
N ARG A 4 20.65 6.79 -2.96
CA ARG A 4 19.55 6.81 -1.99
C ARG A 4 19.09 8.27 -1.88
N PRO A 5 17.79 8.57 -2.07
CA PRO A 5 17.31 9.93 -1.85
C PRO A 5 17.69 10.40 -0.45
N ALA A 6 18.28 11.58 -0.33
CA ALA A 6 18.74 12.14 0.94
C ALA A 6 17.62 12.26 2.00
N SER A 7 16.35 12.24 1.56
CA SER A 7 15.16 12.32 2.41
C SER A 7 14.88 11.06 3.27
N GLN A 8 15.56 9.95 3.05
CA GLN A 8 15.26 8.69 3.76
C GLN A 8 16.04 8.49 5.06
N LEU A 9 17.01 9.35 5.38
CA LEU A 9 17.83 9.19 6.58
C LEU A 9 17.01 9.19 7.87
N PHE A 10 16.05 10.09 7.97
CA PHE A 10 15.23 10.27 9.17
C PHE A 10 13.96 9.41 9.18
N ASP A 11 13.60 8.78 8.08
CA ASP A 11 12.44 7.90 8.01
C ASP A 11 12.57 6.70 8.94
N ALA A 12 13.81 6.31 9.30
CA ALA A 12 14.07 5.24 10.26
C ALA A 12 13.46 5.49 11.65
N TYR A 13 13.18 6.75 12.02
CA TYR A 13 12.51 7.08 13.28
C TYR A 13 11.00 6.81 13.26
N PHE A 14 10.36 6.91 12.10
CA PHE A 14 8.92 7.02 11.99
C PHE A 14 8.27 5.83 11.30
N THR A 15 9.06 5.01 10.58
CA THR A 15 8.48 3.93 9.78
C THR A 15 9.42 2.73 9.68
N SER A 16 8.85 1.54 9.52
CA SER A 16 9.59 0.30 9.29
C SER A 16 10.10 0.21 7.84
N ALA A 17 11.13 -0.59 7.61
CA ALA A 17 11.67 -0.79 6.25
C ALA A 17 10.62 -1.34 5.26
N PRO A 18 9.76 -2.32 5.63
CA PRO A 18 8.67 -2.77 4.75
C PRO A 18 7.67 -1.65 4.41
N MET A 19 7.31 -0.81 5.39
CA MET A 19 6.38 0.30 5.16
C MET A 19 6.97 1.36 4.23
N ARG A 20 8.26 1.69 4.37
CA ARG A 20 8.98 2.58 3.45
C ARG A 20 8.98 2.05 2.01
N GLN A 21 9.11 0.74 1.84
CA GLN A 21 9.07 0.12 0.51
C GLN A 21 7.70 0.29 -0.14
N VAL A 22 6.61 0.11 0.61
CA VAL A 22 5.24 0.31 0.11
C VAL A 22 5.04 1.75 -0.41
N PHE A 23 5.49 2.75 0.34
CA PHE A 23 5.31 4.17 -0.03
C PHE A 23 6.53 4.79 -0.71
N SER A 24 7.45 3.98 -1.22
CA SER A 24 8.55 4.45 -2.07
C SER A 24 8.04 4.92 -3.43
N ASP A 25 8.84 5.69 -4.15
CA ASP A 25 8.56 6.05 -5.54
C ASP A 25 8.36 4.80 -6.41
N GLN A 26 9.19 3.77 -6.19
CA GLN A 26 9.05 2.49 -6.87
C GLN A 26 7.71 1.81 -6.54
N GLY A 27 7.29 1.81 -5.27
CA GLY A 27 6.00 1.25 -4.85
C GLY A 27 4.83 2.00 -5.48
N ARG A 28 4.92 3.33 -5.57
CA ARG A 28 3.88 4.16 -6.20
C ARG A 28 3.79 3.94 -7.71
N VAL A 29 4.91 3.91 -8.40
CA VAL A 29 4.97 3.62 -9.83
C VAL A 29 4.45 2.20 -10.09
N GLN A 30 4.86 1.21 -9.29
CA GLN A 30 4.38 -0.16 -9.44
C GLN A 30 2.87 -0.26 -9.25
N GLY A 31 2.29 0.42 -8.27
CA GLY A 31 0.83 0.42 -8.06
C GLY A 31 0.05 0.93 -9.28
N MET A 32 0.54 2.00 -9.93
CA MET A 32 -0.08 2.47 -11.18
C MET A 32 0.12 1.50 -12.34
N LEU A 33 1.28 0.85 -12.44
CA LEU A 33 1.54 -0.18 -13.46
C LEU A 33 0.72 -1.46 -13.22
N ASP A 34 0.47 -1.82 -11.97
CA ASP A 34 -0.42 -2.96 -11.63
C ASP A 34 -1.87 -2.67 -12.07
N PHE A 35 -2.32 -1.41 -11.97
CA PHE A 35 -3.59 -0.98 -12.54
C PHE A 35 -3.61 -1.17 -14.06
N GLU A 36 -2.59 -0.71 -14.80
CA GLU A 36 -2.51 -0.86 -16.26
C GLU A 36 -2.53 -2.33 -16.69
N ALA A 37 -1.79 -3.18 -15.99
CA ALA A 37 -1.81 -4.63 -16.23
C ALA A 37 -3.19 -5.24 -15.92
N GLY A 38 -3.84 -4.81 -14.84
CA GLY A 38 -5.19 -5.21 -14.47
C GLY A 38 -6.23 -4.78 -15.50
N LEU A 39 -6.14 -3.55 -15.97
CA LEU A 39 -7.00 -2.99 -17.02
C LEU A 39 -6.90 -3.82 -18.31
N ALA A 40 -5.68 -4.08 -18.80
CA ALA A 40 -5.47 -4.87 -20.00
C ALA A 40 -6.07 -6.29 -19.89
N ARG A 41 -5.94 -6.95 -18.72
CA ARG A 41 -6.57 -8.25 -18.46
C ARG A 41 -8.10 -8.17 -18.50
N ALA A 42 -8.67 -7.17 -17.85
CA ALA A 42 -10.12 -6.98 -17.78
C ALA A 42 -10.71 -6.68 -19.17
N GLU A 43 -10.08 -5.80 -19.92
CA GLU A 43 -10.49 -5.44 -21.29
C GLU A 43 -10.40 -6.64 -22.24
N ALA A 44 -9.35 -7.46 -22.12
CA ALA A 44 -9.23 -8.70 -22.90
C ALA A 44 -10.29 -9.73 -22.51
N ALA A 45 -10.64 -9.83 -21.23
CA ALA A 45 -11.72 -10.70 -20.76
C ALA A 45 -13.09 -10.24 -21.28
N ALA A 46 -13.30 -8.93 -21.37
CA ALA A 46 -14.50 -8.32 -21.94
C ALA A 46 -14.53 -8.30 -23.48
N GLY A 47 -13.45 -8.73 -24.14
CA GLY A 47 -13.36 -8.73 -25.61
C GLY A 47 -13.11 -7.34 -26.22
N VAL A 48 -12.69 -6.37 -25.44
CA VAL A 48 -12.38 -5.00 -25.87
C VAL A 48 -11.03 -4.93 -26.55
N ILE A 49 -10.04 -5.67 -26.04
CA ILE A 49 -8.71 -5.78 -26.64
C ILE A 49 -8.37 -7.25 -26.99
N PRO A 50 -7.48 -7.49 -27.98
CA PRO A 50 -7.04 -8.84 -28.29
C PRO A 50 -6.27 -9.50 -27.14
N ARG A 51 -6.68 -10.68 -26.72
CA ARG A 51 -6.03 -11.43 -25.61
C ARG A 51 -4.54 -11.67 -25.83
N ALA A 52 -4.13 -11.83 -27.09
CA ALA A 52 -2.73 -12.08 -27.44
C ALA A 52 -1.79 -10.93 -27.05
N LEU A 53 -2.30 -9.71 -26.88
CA LEU A 53 -1.51 -8.51 -26.60
C LEU A 53 -1.29 -8.28 -25.08
N VAL A 54 -2.05 -8.96 -24.23
CA VAL A 54 -2.00 -8.76 -22.78
C VAL A 54 -0.60 -9.06 -22.21
N ALA A 55 0.03 -10.13 -22.66
CA ALA A 55 1.34 -10.54 -22.18
C ALA A 55 2.43 -9.48 -22.46
N ASP A 56 2.36 -8.80 -23.60
CA ASP A 56 3.31 -7.74 -23.95
C ASP A 56 3.12 -6.50 -23.07
N ILE A 57 1.86 -6.15 -22.74
CA ILE A 57 1.53 -5.05 -21.84
C ILE A 57 2.01 -5.38 -20.42
N GLU A 58 1.68 -6.56 -19.90
CA GLU A 58 2.07 -7.00 -18.56
C GLU A 58 3.59 -7.07 -18.37
N ALA A 59 4.32 -7.55 -19.37
CA ALA A 59 5.78 -7.64 -19.32
C ALA A 59 6.46 -6.28 -19.14
N ALA A 60 5.82 -5.20 -19.60
CA ALA A 60 6.30 -3.84 -19.44
C ALA A 60 5.85 -3.17 -18.12
N CYS A 61 4.84 -3.74 -17.43
CA CYS A 61 4.28 -3.17 -16.19
C CYS A 61 5.13 -3.49 -14.94
N ARG A 62 6.41 -3.20 -14.98
CA ARG A 62 7.38 -3.44 -13.91
C ARG A 62 8.19 -2.17 -13.64
N ALA A 63 8.10 -1.63 -12.43
CA ALA A 63 8.67 -0.32 -12.07
C ALA A 63 10.19 -0.24 -12.28
N GLU A 64 10.92 -1.34 -12.07
CA GLU A 64 12.37 -1.41 -12.28
C GLU A 64 12.83 -1.22 -13.72
N LEU A 65 11.91 -1.22 -14.67
CA LEU A 65 12.20 -1.01 -16.08
C LEU A 65 12.25 0.46 -16.48
N TYR A 66 11.94 1.39 -15.57
CA TYR A 66 11.80 2.81 -15.86
C TYR A 66 12.90 3.64 -15.23
N ASP A 67 13.29 4.69 -15.95
CA ASP A 67 14.22 5.72 -15.47
C ASP A 67 13.45 6.72 -14.61
N PHE A 68 13.68 6.68 -13.30
CA PHE A 68 12.97 7.52 -12.32
C PHE A 68 13.40 9.00 -12.42
N ASP A 69 14.63 9.28 -12.81
CA ASP A 69 15.10 10.67 -12.99
C ASP A 69 14.40 11.31 -14.19
N ALA A 70 14.32 10.58 -15.30
CA ALA A 70 13.56 11.02 -16.47
C ALA A 70 12.06 11.17 -16.18
N LEU A 71 11.47 10.25 -15.42
CA LEU A 71 10.07 10.33 -14.99
C LEU A 71 9.85 11.56 -14.10
N ALA A 72 10.74 11.86 -13.16
CA ALA A 72 10.60 12.99 -12.25
C ALA A 72 10.55 14.32 -13.02
N ILE A 73 11.42 14.50 -14.02
CA ILE A 73 11.42 15.67 -14.90
C ILE A 73 10.09 15.79 -15.66
N ALA A 74 9.62 14.67 -16.25
CA ALA A 74 8.40 14.65 -17.03
C ALA A 74 7.15 14.92 -16.16
N ILE A 75 7.11 14.37 -14.94
CA ILE A 75 6.05 14.61 -13.95
C ILE A 75 6.02 16.07 -13.53
N GLY A 76 7.17 16.69 -13.26
CA GLY A 76 7.28 18.11 -12.93
C GLY A 76 6.71 19.01 -14.03
N SER A 77 6.96 18.66 -15.29
CA SER A 77 6.44 19.40 -16.45
C SER A 77 4.96 19.18 -16.71
N ALA A 78 4.45 17.96 -16.44
CA ALA A 78 3.05 17.59 -16.71
C ALA A 78 2.08 17.98 -15.58
N GLY A 79 2.59 18.19 -14.35
CA GLY A 79 1.76 18.36 -13.15
C GLY A 79 0.91 17.13 -12.80
N ASN A 80 1.24 15.95 -13.34
CA ASN A 80 0.49 14.71 -13.19
C ASN A 80 1.45 13.52 -13.29
N SER A 81 1.31 12.50 -12.42
CA SER A 81 2.21 11.36 -12.38
C SER A 81 1.85 10.25 -13.37
N ALA A 82 0.56 10.05 -13.65
CA ALA A 82 0.12 8.97 -14.53
C ALA A 82 0.43 9.25 -16.01
N ILE A 83 0.21 10.47 -16.49
CA ILE A 83 0.41 10.81 -17.91
C ILE A 83 1.83 10.52 -18.39
N PRO A 84 2.90 10.96 -17.72
CA PRO A 84 4.27 10.61 -18.12
C PRO A 84 4.57 9.11 -18.02
N LEU A 85 4.03 8.44 -16.98
CA LEU A 85 4.23 7.00 -16.81
C LEU A 85 3.57 6.21 -17.93
N VAL A 86 2.33 6.52 -18.28
CA VAL A 86 1.59 5.87 -19.39
C VAL A 86 2.30 6.09 -20.73
N LYS A 87 2.83 7.30 -20.97
CA LYS A 87 3.64 7.57 -22.16
C LYS A 87 4.93 6.75 -22.19
N ALA A 88 5.60 6.61 -21.04
CA ALA A 88 6.81 5.79 -20.95
C ALA A 88 6.48 4.29 -21.14
N LEU A 89 5.36 3.81 -20.58
CA LEU A 89 4.84 2.46 -20.78
C LEU A 89 4.55 2.19 -22.27
N GLY A 90 3.78 3.07 -22.92
CA GLY A 90 3.47 2.95 -24.34
C GLY A 90 4.72 2.92 -25.20
N LYS A 91 5.67 3.84 -24.99
CA LYS A 91 6.95 3.86 -25.71
C LYS A 91 7.74 2.55 -25.53
N ARG A 92 7.72 1.97 -24.33
CA ARG A 92 8.41 0.72 -24.03
C ARG A 92 7.76 -0.45 -24.76
N ILE A 93 6.44 -0.54 -24.73
CA ILE A 93 5.67 -1.58 -25.43
C ILE A 93 5.85 -1.46 -26.94
N ALA A 94 5.77 -0.25 -27.50
CA ALA A 94 5.94 -0.02 -28.93
C ALA A 94 7.29 -0.51 -29.47
N ALA A 95 8.34 -0.52 -28.64
CA ALA A 95 9.65 -1.03 -29.02
C ALA A 95 9.66 -2.54 -29.30
N SER A 96 8.74 -3.31 -28.73
CA SER A 96 8.60 -4.76 -28.93
C SER A 96 7.34 -5.11 -29.74
N ASN A 97 6.23 -4.40 -29.52
CA ASN A 97 4.94 -4.65 -30.19
C ASN A 97 4.16 -3.34 -30.34
N ALA A 98 4.25 -2.73 -31.53
CA ALA A 98 3.56 -1.47 -31.85
C ALA A 98 2.02 -1.62 -31.89
N GLU A 99 1.50 -2.84 -32.06
CA GLU A 99 0.06 -3.10 -32.00
C GLU A 99 -0.43 -3.03 -30.55
N ALA A 100 0.30 -3.64 -29.62
CA ALA A 100 -0.05 -3.66 -28.20
C ALA A 100 -0.06 -2.24 -27.58
N GLU A 101 0.83 -1.36 -28.03
CA GLU A 101 0.89 0.04 -27.54
C GLU A 101 -0.43 0.78 -27.74
N ARG A 102 -1.18 0.50 -28.79
CA ARG A 102 -2.46 1.17 -29.11
C ARG A 102 -3.56 0.91 -28.08
N TYR A 103 -3.39 -0.11 -27.26
CA TYR A 103 -4.36 -0.54 -26.24
C TYR A 103 -3.92 -0.21 -24.81
N VAL A 104 -2.79 0.48 -24.65
CA VAL A 104 -2.33 0.93 -23.34
C VAL A 104 -3.26 2.03 -22.80
N HIS A 105 -3.72 1.89 -21.54
CA HIS A 105 -4.57 2.89 -20.89
C HIS A 105 -5.87 3.18 -21.63
N MET A 106 -6.38 2.23 -22.41
CA MET A 106 -7.56 2.42 -23.23
C MET A 106 -8.81 2.57 -22.34
N GLY A 107 -9.60 3.59 -22.60
CA GLY A 107 -10.84 3.87 -21.85
C GLY A 107 -10.66 4.38 -20.41
N ALA A 108 -9.44 4.40 -19.87
CA ALA A 108 -9.15 4.89 -18.53
C ALA A 108 -8.72 6.37 -18.53
N THR A 109 -8.77 6.98 -17.36
CA THR A 109 -8.20 8.30 -17.11
C THR A 109 -7.04 8.22 -16.13
N SER A 110 -6.18 9.26 -16.11
CA SER A 110 -5.06 9.35 -15.19
C SER A 110 -5.46 9.19 -13.71
N GLN A 111 -6.67 9.65 -13.35
CA GLN A 111 -7.17 9.51 -11.99
C GLN A 111 -7.40 8.03 -11.61
N ASP A 112 -7.90 7.20 -12.53
CA ASP A 112 -8.11 5.78 -12.28
C ASP A 112 -6.80 5.08 -11.93
N ALA A 113 -5.73 5.37 -12.66
CA ALA A 113 -4.41 4.79 -12.39
C ALA A 113 -3.82 5.27 -11.06
N MET A 114 -3.95 6.58 -10.75
CA MET A 114 -3.41 7.15 -9.51
C MET A 114 -4.14 6.64 -8.27
N ASP A 115 -5.47 6.63 -8.30
CA ASP A 115 -6.29 6.23 -7.15
C ASP A 115 -6.21 4.71 -6.92
N SER A 116 -6.29 3.90 -7.98
CA SER A 116 -6.13 2.46 -7.87
C SER A 116 -4.73 2.08 -7.36
N GLY A 117 -3.69 2.73 -7.88
CA GLY A 117 -2.32 2.54 -7.40
C GLY A 117 -2.17 2.91 -5.92
N LEU A 118 -2.80 4.00 -5.46
CA LEU A 118 -2.81 4.37 -4.05
C LEU A 118 -3.55 3.35 -3.19
N VAL A 119 -4.71 2.85 -3.64
CA VAL A 119 -5.48 1.82 -2.91
C VAL A 119 -4.67 0.53 -2.78
N LEU A 120 -3.94 0.10 -3.81
CA LEU A 120 -3.05 -1.06 -3.74
C LEU A 120 -1.92 -0.86 -2.70
N GLN A 121 -1.33 0.34 -2.65
CA GLN A 121 -0.34 0.67 -1.61
C GLN A 121 -0.96 0.66 -0.21
N LEU A 122 -2.13 1.25 -0.02
CA LEU A 122 -2.84 1.27 1.27
C LEU A 122 -3.20 -0.15 1.72
N ARG A 123 -3.63 -1.02 0.83
CA ARG A 123 -3.88 -2.43 1.13
C ARG A 123 -2.62 -3.12 1.65
N ALA A 124 -1.50 -3.00 0.94
CA ALA A 124 -0.22 -3.57 1.37
C ALA A 124 0.25 -3.00 2.72
N ALA A 125 0.04 -1.69 2.97
CA ALA A 125 0.36 -1.04 4.23
C ALA A 125 -0.49 -1.57 5.40
N ILE A 126 -1.79 -1.77 5.18
CA ILE A 126 -2.70 -2.29 6.21
C ILE A 126 -2.39 -3.76 6.52
N ASP A 127 -2.01 -4.57 5.52
CA ASP A 127 -1.56 -5.95 5.75
C ASP A 127 -0.30 -6.00 6.64
N LEU A 128 0.60 -5.01 6.52
CA LEU A 128 1.76 -4.86 7.42
C LEU A 128 1.31 -4.51 8.85
N LEU A 129 0.43 -3.52 9.00
CA LEU A 129 -0.09 -3.08 10.29
C LEU A 129 -0.87 -4.21 10.99
N GLU A 130 -1.69 -4.97 10.27
CA GLU A 130 -2.46 -6.08 10.85
C GLU A 130 -1.54 -7.18 11.39
N ARG A 131 -0.45 -7.50 10.71
CA ARG A 131 0.56 -8.45 11.22
C ARG A 131 1.20 -7.96 12.52
N ASP A 132 1.54 -6.68 12.59
CA ASP A 132 2.14 -6.08 13.78
C ASP A 132 1.14 -6.03 14.94
N LEU A 133 -0.11 -5.62 14.68
CA LEU A 133 -1.19 -5.59 15.66
C LEU A 133 -1.54 -6.99 16.18
N ALA A 134 -1.57 -8.01 15.31
CA ALA A 134 -1.78 -9.39 15.72
C ALA A 134 -0.67 -9.89 16.66
N THR A 135 0.56 -9.50 16.38
CA THR A 135 1.70 -9.83 17.24
C THR A 135 1.61 -9.11 18.58
N LEU A 136 1.31 -7.82 18.57
CA LEU A 136 1.11 -7.01 19.76
C LEU A 136 -0.02 -7.56 20.64
N SER A 137 -1.17 -7.91 20.04
CA SER A 137 -2.31 -8.50 20.74
C SER A 137 -1.92 -9.79 21.48
N ARG A 138 -1.23 -10.72 20.80
CA ARG A 138 -0.74 -11.95 21.45
C ARG A 138 0.19 -11.68 22.62
N GLN A 139 1.12 -10.73 22.47
CA GLN A 139 2.07 -10.37 23.54
C GLN A 139 1.36 -9.70 24.72
N LEU A 140 0.42 -8.80 24.46
CA LEU A 140 -0.38 -8.15 25.49
C LEU A 140 -1.24 -9.16 26.27
N ALA A 141 -1.85 -10.14 25.59
CA ALA A 141 -2.61 -11.21 26.23
C ALA A 141 -1.72 -12.03 27.17
N ALA A 142 -0.55 -12.46 26.71
CA ALA A 142 0.40 -13.22 27.53
C ALA A 142 0.88 -12.42 28.75
N GLN A 143 1.19 -11.14 28.57
CA GLN A 143 1.62 -10.26 29.67
C GLN A 143 0.48 -9.94 30.66
N ALA A 144 -0.75 -9.73 30.17
CA ALA A 144 -1.92 -9.51 31.02
C ALA A 144 -2.15 -10.71 31.95
N GLN A 145 -2.07 -11.91 31.39
CA GLN A 145 -2.20 -13.16 32.15
C GLN A 145 -1.05 -13.35 33.16
N ARG A 146 0.20 -13.13 32.72
CA ARG A 146 1.39 -13.25 33.59
C ARG A 146 1.32 -12.31 34.78
N HIS A 147 0.79 -11.12 34.62
CA HIS A 147 0.73 -10.08 35.63
C HIS A 147 -0.69 -9.89 36.23
N ALA A 148 -1.56 -10.87 36.10
CA ALA A 148 -2.94 -10.80 36.60
C ALA A 148 -3.03 -10.48 38.08
N ALA A 149 -2.07 -10.96 38.90
CA ALA A 149 -2.00 -10.73 40.33
C ALA A 149 -0.89 -9.73 40.77
N THR A 150 -0.14 -9.14 39.84
CA THR A 150 0.94 -8.21 40.16
C THR A 150 0.36 -6.85 40.59
N PRO A 151 0.49 -6.43 41.88
CA PRO A 151 -0.10 -5.20 42.35
C PRO A 151 0.65 -3.98 41.83
N MET A 152 -0.08 -2.91 41.54
CA MET A 152 0.45 -1.60 41.21
C MET A 152 -0.45 -0.50 41.75
N ALA A 153 0.11 0.70 41.95
CA ALA A 153 -0.68 1.86 42.33
C ALA A 153 -1.61 2.28 41.14
N GLY A 154 -2.89 2.32 41.38
CA GLY A 154 -3.80 3.06 40.51
C GLY A 154 -3.43 4.55 40.53
N ARG A 155 -3.81 5.25 39.46
CA ARG A 155 -3.52 6.71 39.33
C ARG A 155 -4.79 7.45 38.96
N THR A 156 -4.99 8.58 39.63
CA THR A 156 -6.05 9.52 39.32
C THR A 156 -5.52 10.93 39.60
N TRP A 157 -5.97 11.88 38.85
CA TRP A 157 -5.69 13.30 38.96
C TRP A 157 -4.50 13.67 39.91
N LEU A 158 -3.25 13.49 39.42
CA LEU A 158 -1.98 13.81 40.09
C LEU A 158 -1.72 13.04 41.41
N GLN A 159 -2.48 12.01 41.74
CA GLN A 159 -2.35 11.26 43.01
C GLN A 159 -2.55 9.76 42.83
N HIS A 160 -2.24 8.98 43.85
CA HIS A 160 -2.52 7.55 43.88
C HIS A 160 -4.03 7.31 44.09
N ALA A 161 -4.54 6.32 43.33
CA ALA A 161 -5.86 5.74 43.55
C ALA A 161 -5.74 4.39 44.28
N THR A 162 -6.85 3.68 44.40
CA THR A 162 -6.87 2.31 44.90
C THR A 162 -5.91 1.39 44.14
N PRO A 163 -5.29 0.40 44.80
CA PRO A 163 -4.47 -0.59 44.10
C PRO A 163 -5.24 -1.30 43.00
N VAL A 164 -4.55 -1.51 41.88
CA VAL A 164 -5.01 -2.30 40.74
C VAL A 164 -3.94 -3.33 40.41
N THR A 165 -4.15 -4.19 39.38
CA THR A 165 -3.10 -5.07 38.91
C THR A 165 -2.51 -4.59 37.59
N LEU A 166 -1.24 -4.90 37.35
CA LEU A 166 -0.57 -4.62 36.08
C LEU A 166 -1.27 -5.37 34.94
N GLY A 167 -1.73 -6.61 35.21
CA GLY A 167 -2.48 -7.38 34.23
C GLY A 167 -3.77 -6.71 33.78
N MET A 168 -4.52 -6.10 34.71
CA MET A 168 -5.74 -5.33 34.39
C MET A 168 -5.43 -4.13 33.47
N LYS A 169 -4.34 -3.41 33.75
CA LYS A 169 -3.92 -2.29 32.90
C LYS A 169 -3.56 -2.74 31.49
N ILE A 170 -2.80 -3.83 31.37
CA ILE A 170 -2.41 -4.42 30.08
C ILE A 170 -3.66 -4.94 29.33
N ALA A 171 -4.62 -5.57 30.02
CA ALA A 171 -5.88 -6.02 29.44
C ALA A 171 -6.69 -4.86 28.82
N GLY A 172 -6.63 -3.67 29.44
CA GLY A 172 -7.23 -2.47 28.86
C GLY A 172 -6.63 -2.08 27.51
N TRP A 173 -5.31 -2.17 27.35
CA TRP A 173 -4.62 -1.95 26.08
C TRP A 173 -4.95 -3.03 25.05
N LEU A 174 -4.95 -4.29 25.49
CA LEU A 174 -5.35 -5.43 24.63
C LEU A 174 -6.75 -5.21 24.07
N GLY A 175 -7.72 -4.88 24.91
CA GLY A 175 -9.09 -4.64 24.48
C GLY A 175 -9.24 -3.49 23.48
N ALA A 176 -8.38 -2.46 23.55
CA ALA A 176 -8.33 -1.40 22.54
C ALA A 176 -7.82 -1.94 21.20
N ILE A 177 -6.70 -2.66 21.20
CA ILE A 177 -6.10 -3.23 19.98
C ILE A 177 -7.08 -4.21 19.30
N ASP A 178 -7.69 -5.10 20.07
CA ASP A 178 -8.61 -6.11 19.52
C ASP A 178 -9.88 -5.50 18.92
N ARG A 179 -10.35 -4.37 19.43
CA ARG A 179 -11.48 -3.64 18.82
C ARG A 179 -11.11 -2.94 17.51
N HIS A 180 -9.86 -2.48 17.34
CA HIS A 180 -9.44 -1.76 16.15
C HIS A 180 -9.11 -2.68 14.97
N ARG A 181 -8.63 -3.90 15.21
CA ARG A 181 -8.24 -4.84 14.17
C ARG A 181 -9.37 -5.16 13.16
N PRO A 182 -10.59 -5.57 13.58
CA PRO A 182 -11.67 -5.84 12.62
C PRO A 182 -12.13 -4.58 11.86
N VAL A 183 -12.00 -3.40 12.44
CA VAL A 183 -12.39 -2.13 11.80
C VAL A 183 -11.52 -1.85 10.58
N SER A 184 -10.20 -2.00 10.69
CA SER A 184 -9.26 -1.83 9.57
C SER A 184 -9.61 -2.75 8.39
N TYR A 185 -9.95 -4.01 8.66
CA TYR A 185 -10.35 -4.98 7.66
C TYR A 185 -11.68 -4.64 6.98
N THR A 186 -12.67 -4.19 7.76
CA THR A 186 -14.01 -3.82 7.24
C THR A 186 -13.94 -2.64 6.29
N HIS A 187 -13.14 -1.62 6.61
CA HIS A 187 -13.00 -0.43 5.75
C HIS A 187 -12.32 -0.75 4.43
N LEU A 188 -11.34 -1.65 4.40
CA LEU A 188 -10.71 -2.09 3.15
C LEU A 188 -11.67 -2.86 2.25
N ARG A 189 -12.43 -3.81 2.81
CA ARG A 189 -13.41 -4.59 2.04
C ARG A 189 -14.56 -3.75 1.49
N ALA A 190 -14.97 -2.70 2.18
CA ALA A 190 -16.02 -1.81 1.68
C ALA A 190 -15.63 -1.11 0.36
N HIS A 191 -14.34 -1.01 0.07
CA HIS A 191 -13.85 -0.51 -1.21
C HIS A 191 -13.71 -1.62 -2.28
N GLU A 192 -13.51 -2.89 -1.89
CA GLU A 192 -13.44 -4.02 -2.83
C GLU A 192 -14.82 -4.40 -3.38
N THR A 193 -15.88 -4.34 -2.59
CA THR A 193 -17.24 -4.73 -3.01
C THR A 193 -17.90 -3.75 -3.99
N ARG A 194 -17.33 -2.60 -4.26
CA ARG A 194 -17.82 -1.67 -5.31
C ARG A 194 -17.36 -2.05 -6.72
N HIS A 195 -16.43 -2.99 -6.86
CA HIS A 195 -15.91 -3.44 -8.16
C HIS A 195 -16.46 -4.81 -8.60
N ASP A 196 -17.32 -5.45 -7.80
CA ASP A 196 -17.95 -6.73 -8.12
C ASP A 196 -19.39 -6.58 -8.68
N ILE A 197 -19.75 -5.38 -9.18
CA ILE A 197 -21.07 -5.13 -9.80
C ILE A 197 -20.88 -4.80 -11.28
#